data_48dd2c0a94dab1d7025be26189b66c5d
#
_entry.id   48dd2c0a94dab1d7025be26189b66c5d
#
_cell.length_a   1.000
_cell.length_b   1.000
_cell.length_c   1.000
_cell.angle_alpha   90.00
_cell.angle_beta   90.00
_cell.angle_gamma   90.00
#
_symmetry.space_group_name_H-M   'P 1'
#
loop_
_entity.id
_entity.type
_entity.pdbx_description
1 polymer ?
#
loop_
_entity_poly.entity_id
_entity_poly.type
_entity_poly.pdbx_seq_one_letter_code
_entity_poly.pdbx_strand_id
1 'polypeptide(L)' 'MINAVLIRQVLDKFLKAETVKSARIQVKTSDGVYHDIKSMRLLENRIFGARESHRIVIEVVPEKAPMGRVIKDHGGIIL' A
#
# COMPACT_ATOMS: atom_id res chain seq x y z
N MET A 1 10.90 -7.79 4.50
CA MET A 1 10.50 -6.37 4.52
C MET A 1 10.01 -5.95 3.16
N ILE A 2 8.93 -5.22 3.10
CA ILE A 2 8.39 -4.69 1.84
C ILE A 2 9.16 -3.42 1.47
N ASN A 3 9.62 -3.36 0.22
CA ASN A 3 10.25 -2.17 -0.35
C ASN A 3 9.52 -1.72 -1.62
N ALA A 4 9.91 -0.54 -2.13
CA ALA A 4 9.23 0.05 -3.27
C ALA A 4 9.32 -0.82 -4.54
N VAL A 5 10.44 -1.48 -4.76
CA VAL A 5 10.64 -2.36 -5.92
C VAL A 5 9.67 -3.53 -5.88
N LEU A 6 9.50 -4.14 -4.72
CA LEU A 6 8.59 -5.27 -4.55
C LEU A 6 7.14 -4.85 -4.78
N ILE A 7 6.74 -3.70 -4.23
CA ILE A 7 5.39 -3.17 -4.44
C ILE A 7 5.15 -2.89 -5.92
N ARG A 8 6.11 -2.28 -6.60
CA ARG A 8 6.00 -2.03 -8.04
C ARG A 8 5.78 -3.32 -8.82
N GLN A 9 6.54 -4.37 -8.53
CA GLN A 9 6.41 -5.66 -9.20
C GLN A 9 5.01 -6.25 -9.03
N VAL A 10 4.47 -6.18 -7.83
CA VAL A 10 3.12 -6.69 -7.54
C VAL A 10 2.07 -5.86 -8.26
N LEU A 11 2.17 -4.54 -8.20
CA LEU A 11 1.25 -3.64 -8.89
C LEU A 11 1.29 -3.85 -10.41
N ASP A 12 2.47 -3.99 -10.99
CA ASP A 12 2.61 -4.25 -12.42
C ASP A 12 1.89 -5.55 -12.82
N LYS A 13 2.00 -6.57 -11.98
CA LYS A 13 1.31 -7.84 -12.21
C LYS A 13 -0.21 -7.67 -12.19
N PHE A 14 -0.74 -6.95 -11.22
CA PHE A 14 -2.18 -6.73 -11.09
C PHE A 14 -2.73 -5.80 -12.17
N LEU A 15 -1.97 -4.78 -12.55
CA LEU A 15 -2.41 -3.74 -13.49
C LEU A 15 -2.45 -4.20 -14.95
N LYS A 16 -2.10 -5.44 -15.23
CA LYS A 16 -2.29 -6.02 -16.57
C LYS A 16 -3.76 -6.07 -16.99
N ALA A 17 -4.65 -6.23 -16.03
CA ALA A 17 -6.08 -6.19 -16.28
C ALA A 17 -6.56 -4.74 -16.27
N GLU A 18 -7.23 -4.31 -17.34
CA GLU A 18 -7.73 -2.94 -17.46
C GLU A 18 -8.67 -2.54 -16.33
N THR A 19 -9.50 -3.48 -15.87
CA THR A 19 -10.45 -3.26 -14.79
C THR A 19 -9.80 -2.96 -13.44
N VAL A 20 -8.52 -3.31 -13.27
CA VAL A 20 -7.79 -3.10 -12.01
C VAL A 20 -7.19 -1.71 -11.93
N LYS A 21 -7.04 -0.99 -13.05
CA LYS A 21 -6.41 0.35 -13.07
C LYS A 21 -7.15 1.37 -12.22
N SER A 22 -8.45 1.19 -12.01
CA SER A 22 -9.27 2.04 -11.16
C SER A 22 -9.47 1.47 -9.75
N ALA A 23 -8.75 0.42 -9.39
CA ALA A 23 -8.88 -0.19 -8.08
C ALA A 23 -8.49 0.79 -6.98
N ARG A 24 -9.30 0.82 -5.94
CA ARG A 24 -9.03 1.61 -4.75
C ARG A 24 -7.94 0.94 -3.93
N ILE A 25 -6.94 1.71 -3.53
CA ILE A 25 -5.87 1.23 -2.65
C ILE A 25 -6.25 1.54 -1.21
N GLN A 26 -6.28 0.52 -0.38
CA GLN A 26 -6.64 0.64 1.03
C GLN A 26 -5.61 -0.03 1.91
N VAL A 27 -5.55 0.38 3.15
CA VAL A 27 -4.72 -0.24 4.18
C VAL A 27 -5.64 -0.90 5.21
N LYS A 28 -5.38 -2.18 5.47
CA LYS A 28 -6.05 -2.93 6.52
C LYS A 28 -5.18 -2.90 7.78
N THR A 29 -5.73 -2.45 8.88
CA THR A 29 -5.04 -2.47 10.18
C THR A 29 -5.26 -3.81 10.88
N SER A 30 -4.48 -4.06 11.94
CA SER A 30 -4.51 -5.34 12.65
C SER A 30 -5.85 -5.66 13.30
N ASP A 31 -6.67 -4.64 13.57
CA ASP A 31 -8.03 -4.79 14.10
C ASP A 31 -9.06 -5.14 13.02
N GLY A 32 -8.62 -5.30 11.77
CA GLY A 32 -9.49 -5.67 10.66
C GLY A 32 -10.21 -4.50 10.00
N VAL A 33 -9.87 -3.27 10.36
CA VAL A 33 -10.49 -2.08 9.78
C VAL A 33 -9.72 -1.66 8.54
N TYR A 34 -10.45 -1.33 7.47
CA TYR A 34 -9.88 -0.82 6.22
C TYR A 34 -9.93 0.70 6.21
N HIS A 35 -8.87 1.31 5.71
CA HIS A 35 -8.74 2.76 5.60
C HIS A 35 -8.32 3.15 4.20
N ASP A 36 -8.89 4.22 3.68
CA ASP A 36 -8.41 4.83 2.45
C ASP A 36 -7.07 5.53 2.69
N ILE A 37 -6.25 5.63 1.64
CA ILE A 37 -4.98 6.34 1.70
C ILE A 37 -5.24 7.84 1.50
N LYS A 38 -4.76 8.63 2.45
CA LYS A 38 -4.84 10.09 2.41
C LYS A 38 -3.68 10.68 1.63
N SER A 39 -2.48 10.15 1.83
CA SER A 39 -1.28 10.64 1.16
C SER A 39 -0.23 9.56 1.04
N MET A 40 0.62 9.72 0.05
CA MET A 40 1.83 8.90 -0.14
C MET A 40 2.98 9.87 -0.37
N ARG A 41 4.01 9.80 0.46
CA ARG A 41 5.10 10.78 0.45
C ARG A 41 6.45 10.07 0.49
N LEU A 42 7.39 10.59 -0.29
CA LEU A 42 8.80 10.19 -0.20
C LEU A 42 9.50 11.14 0.76
N LEU A 43 10.04 10.60 1.82
CA LEU A 43 10.80 11.34 2.82
C LEU A 43 12.25 10.91 2.80
N GLU A 44 13.15 11.90 2.72
CA GLU A 44 14.57 11.68 2.95
C GLU A 44 14.82 11.69 4.45
N ASN A 45 15.53 10.68 4.93
CA ASN A 45 15.78 10.54 6.35
C ASN A 45 17.23 10.16 6.60
N ARG A 46 17.80 10.68 7.70
CA ARG A 46 19.14 10.31 8.16
C ARG A 46 19.04 9.64 9.52
N ILE A 47 19.65 8.48 9.62
CA ILE A 47 19.72 7.73 10.87
C ILE A 47 21.18 7.78 11.36
N PHE A 48 21.38 7.85 12.64
CA PHE A 48 22.69 7.98 13.31
C PHE A 48 23.81 7.20 12.61
N GLY A 49 24.81 7.93 12.08
CA GLY A 49 25.99 7.35 11.45
C GLY A 49 25.73 6.48 10.23
N ALA A 50 24.49 6.25 9.89
CA ALA A 50 24.12 5.46 8.73
C ALA A 50 24.01 6.35 7.50
N ARG A 51 24.08 5.72 6.32
CA ARG A 51 23.77 6.39 5.07
C ARG A 51 22.33 6.87 5.08
N GLU A 52 22.08 7.90 4.27
CA GLU A 52 20.73 8.37 4.03
C GLU A 52 19.81 7.21 3.68
N SER A 53 18.68 7.16 4.31
CA SER A 53 17.63 6.23 3.95
C SER A 53 16.39 7.00 3.53
N HIS A 54 15.87 6.63 2.38
CA HIS A 54 14.62 7.17 1.90
C HIS A 54 13.47 6.29 2.41
N ARG A 55 12.37 6.92 2.77
CA ARG A 55 11.18 6.22 3.20
C ARG A 55 9.99 6.68 2.41
N ILE A 56 9.21 5.73 1.93
CA ILE A 56 7.89 6.02 1.39
C ILE A 56 6.90 5.81 2.52
N VAL A 57 6.23 6.88 2.89
CA VAL A 57 5.28 6.87 4.01
C VAL A 57 3.87 7.03 3.48
N ILE A 58 3.00 6.13 3.90
CA ILE A 58 1.59 6.14 3.56
C ILE A 58 0.82 6.60 4.79
N GLU A 59 0.08 7.71 4.65
CA GLU A 59 -0.83 8.18 5.67
C GLU A 59 -2.24 7.79 5.29
N VAL A 60 -2.99 7.24 6.24
CA VAL A 60 -4.35 6.78 6.00
C VAL A 60 -5.39 7.75 6.56
N VAL A 61 -6.56 7.73 5.95
CA VAL A 61 -7.73 8.43 6.50
C VAL A 61 -8.16 7.69 7.77
N PRO A 62 -8.32 8.40 8.91
CA PRO A 62 -8.61 7.72 10.18
C PRO A 62 -9.98 7.03 10.20
N GLU A 63 -10.94 7.52 9.43
CA GLU A 63 -12.26 6.93 9.36
C GLU A 63 -12.23 5.59 8.62
N LYS A 64 -13.15 4.71 9.00
CA LYS A 64 -13.33 3.42 8.33
C LYS A 64 -13.75 3.65 6.88
N ALA A 65 -13.03 3.02 5.95
CA ALA A 65 -13.39 3.09 4.54
C ALA A 65 -14.64 2.26 4.23
N PRO A 66 -15.44 2.69 3.23
CA PRO A 66 -16.50 1.84 2.71
C PRO A 66 -15.92 0.53 2.20
N MET A 67 -16.55 -0.57 2.57
CA MET A 67 -16.14 -1.89 2.13
C MET A 67 -17.22 -2.48 1.24
N GLY A 68 -16.79 -2.94 0.09
CA GLY A 68 -17.61 -3.79 -0.73
C GLY A 68 -17.56 -5.24 -0.22
N ARG A 69 -18.34 -6.08 -0.87
CA ARG A 69 -18.32 -7.52 -0.64
C ARG A 69 -17.18 -8.13 -1.47
N VAL A 70 -16.27 -8.85 -0.81
CA VAL A 70 -15.21 -9.57 -1.52
C VAL A 70 -15.83 -10.78 -2.23
N ILE A 71 -15.69 -10.80 -3.55
CA ILE A 71 -16.17 -11.91 -4.40
C ILE A 71 -15.04 -12.90 -4.65
N LYS A 72 -13.84 -12.39 -4.89
CA LYS A 72 -12.67 -13.22 -5.18
C LYS A 72 -11.41 -12.51 -4.71
N ASP A 73 -10.53 -13.27 -4.07
CA ASP A 73 -9.19 -12.81 -3.70
C ASP A 73 -8.20 -13.35 -4.74
N HIS A 74 -7.51 -12.44 -5.43
CA HIS A 74 -6.51 -12.79 -6.44
C HIS A 74 -5.11 -12.98 -5.86
N GLY A 75 -4.99 -12.91 -4.54
CA GLY A 75 -3.72 -13.07 -3.88
C GLY A 75 -2.86 -11.81 -3.88
N GLY A 76 -1.61 -11.99 -3.57
CA GLY A 76 -0.64 -10.91 -3.44
C GLY A 76 0.62 -11.44 -2.77
N ILE A 77 1.27 -10.58 -2.00
CA ILE A 77 2.43 -10.96 -1.21
C ILE A 77 2.06 -10.88 0.26
N ILE A 78 2.33 -11.96 0.98
CA ILE A 78 2.16 -12.05 2.43
C ILE A 78 3.55 -12.28 3.04
N LEU A 79 3.93 -11.42 3.96
CA LEU A 79 5.20 -11.50 4.66
C LEU A 79 5.02 -12.07 6.06
#